data_fb5ef882f0ee09e9cbf0a1f3255d070b
#
_entry.id   fb5ef882f0ee09e9cbf0a1f3255d070b
#
_cell.length_a   1.000
_cell.length_b   1.000
_cell.length_c   1.000
_cell.angle_alpha   90.00
_cell.angle_beta   90.00
_cell.angle_gamma   90.00
#
_symmetry.space_group_name_H-M   'P 1'
#
loop_
_entity.id
_entity.type
_entity.pdbx_description
1 polymer ?
#
loop_
_entity_poly.entity_id
_entity_poly.type
_entity_poly.pdbx_seq_one_letter_code
_entity_poly.pdbx_strand_id
1 'polypeptide(L)'
;MIDASTTSVLMFILPRLTVVSTTFSLFIQEDKNMKHRALRLAAVGVAAVLTTFGVAVGNAVAKDKMVIAVPTFLTGGGAPAFGIPARNGTELIIQAINKGQVPAPYNTKGIAGAQVEAIIYDESGGGAKQVTEYRNKVQKLGVDMFAGFVSSGTCAAVTAVAEELKTLTLYSTCGTPRVFEELDKNPKYVFRTMSHATADGVALAHYVASKYGSANGYTGINQNYAWGQDSWRDFDLAMKVLAPNIKGSTKGQWPKIFAGRYGAEISALLKSPEDLVHTSFWGGDLEAFIFQGLARGLFKKKTFLMSVAGTAAYRLGKKLPSGIVLGSRGPYGIYANQLIDTPMVKWFNNAYVNRYGTQPTQPSYQYAQAILGAKFAYEKAAAANGGKWPSTDQVIAALEGATFQGVATEVRMARSHGHQGVTDHAWGVASFDKELGLPVVSDVMHFKGDCIMPPDGIDSVTWLKGGMKGAKCD
;
A
#
# COMPACT_ATOMS: atom_id res chain seq x y z
N MET A 1 -39.95 -24.62 -41.98
CA MET A 1 -39.50 -25.82 -42.68
C MET A 1 -38.28 -26.29 -41.90
N ILE A 2 -38.48 -27.27 -41.04
CA ILE A 2 -37.87 -28.61 -41.06
C ILE A 2 -36.34 -28.54 -40.74
N ASP A 3 -35.76 -29.27 -39.81
CA ASP A 3 -36.16 -30.31 -38.85
C ASP A 3 -35.05 -30.58 -37.86
N ALA A 4 -35.45 -31.03 -36.76
CA ALA A 4 -35.02 -31.76 -35.66
C ALA A 4 -33.77 -32.67 -35.74
N SER A 5 -33.19 -32.79 -34.53
CA SER A 5 -32.67 -33.99 -33.85
C SER A 5 -31.31 -34.55 -34.22
N THR A 6 -30.42 -34.67 -33.25
CA THR A 6 -30.24 -35.95 -32.58
C THR A 6 -29.36 -35.80 -31.32
N THR A 7 -29.95 -36.26 -30.23
CA THR A 7 -29.33 -36.50 -28.91
C THR A 7 -28.44 -37.74 -28.98
N SER A 8 -27.22 -37.73 -28.49
CA SER A 8 -26.45 -38.92 -28.17
C SER A 8 -25.94 -38.82 -26.73
N VAL A 9 -26.56 -39.63 -25.88
CA VAL A 9 -26.13 -39.92 -24.51
C VAL A 9 -25.00 -40.94 -24.54
N LEU A 10 -23.83 -40.53 -24.03
CA LEU A 10 -22.75 -41.49 -23.77
C LEU A 10 -22.68 -41.77 -22.26
N MET A 11 -23.11 -42.97 -21.93
CA MET A 11 -23.12 -43.58 -20.58
C MET A 11 -21.75 -44.16 -20.32
N PHE A 12 -20.97 -43.62 -19.37
CA PHE A 12 -19.74 -44.25 -18.90
C PHE A 12 -20.02 -45.08 -17.68
N ILE A 13 -19.70 -46.37 -17.81
CA ILE A 13 -19.80 -47.42 -16.81
C ILE A 13 -18.59 -47.34 -15.90
N LEU A 14 -18.84 -47.23 -14.58
CA LEU A 14 -17.81 -47.34 -13.54
C LEU A 14 -17.65 -48.83 -13.16
N PRO A 15 -16.43 -49.36 -13.04
CA PRO A 15 -16.26 -50.71 -12.47
C PRO A 15 -16.28 -50.69 -10.94
N ARG A 16 -17.11 -51.56 -10.36
CA ARG A 16 -17.18 -51.84 -8.92
C ARG A 16 -15.90 -52.54 -8.46
N LEU A 17 -15.21 -51.97 -7.47
CA LEU A 17 -14.18 -52.66 -6.70
C LEU A 17 -14.85 -53.58 -5.68
N THR A 18 -14.63 -54.89 -5.83
CA THR A 18 -15.05 -55.93 -4.88
C THR A 18 -13.97 -56.08 -3.81
N VAL A 19 -14.30 -55.79 -2.57
CA VAL A 19 -13.43 -56.08 -1.42
C VAL A 19 -13.62 -57.57 -1.04
N VAL A 20 -12.56 -58.33 -1.20
CA VAL A 20 -12.50 -59.72 -0.73
C VAL A 20 -12.00 -59.73 0.72
N SER A 21 -12.91 -60.09 1.64
CA SER A 21 -12.58 -60.30 3.05
C SER A 21 -12.16 -61.79 3.20
N THR A 22 -10.89 -62.02 3.46
CA THR A 22 -10.38 -63.34 3.82
C THR A 22 -10.30 -63.47 5.33
N THR A 23 -11.23 -64.20 5.91
CA THR A 23 -11.23 -64.66 7.32
C THR A 23 -10.30 -65.83 7.47
N PHE A 24 -9.20 -65.68 8.21
CA PHE A 24 -8.34 -66.78 8.64
C PHE A 24 -8.81 -67.27 10.02
N SER A 25 -9.35 -68.50 10.10
CA SER A 25 -9.59 -69.21 11.36
C SER A 25 -8.34 -70.02 11.72
N LEU A 26 -7.68 -69.64 12.81
CA LEU A 26 -6.57 -70.42 13.38
C LEU A 26 -7.15 -71.37 14.45
N PHE A 27 -6.99 -72.68 14.21
CA PHE A 27 -7.17 -73.72 15.23
C PHE A 27 -5.96 -73.71 16.17
N ILE A 28 -6.19 -73.48 17.47
CA ILE A 28 -5.15 -73.58 18.49
C ILE A 28 -5.31 -74.92 19.17
N GLN A 29 -4.33 -75.79 19.02
CA GLN A 29 -4.18 -77.03 19.78
C GLN A 29 -3.21 -76.73 20.95
N GLU A 30 -3.66 -76.93 22.17
CA GLU A 30 -2.86 -76.65 23.38
C GLU A 30 -1.74 -77.69 23.54
N ASP A 31 -0.47 -77.23 23.59
CA ASP A 31 0.63 -78.03 24.06
C ASP A 31 1.28 -77.34 25.30
N LYS A 32 1.27 -78.17 26.40
CA LYS A 32 1.61 -77.69 27.78
C LYS A 32 3.10 -77.34 28.07
N ASN A 33 3.99 -77.33 27.09
CA ASN A 33 5.41 -77.24 27.36
C ASN A 33 6.09 -75.90 26.83
N MET A 34 5.33 -74.81 26.60
CA MET A 34 5.89 -73.59 26.00
C MET A 34 5.81 -72.33 26.91
N LYS A 35 5.85 -72.44 28.22
CA LYS A 35 5.82 -71.27 29.07
C LYS A 35 7.09 -70.40 29.09
N HIS A 36 8.22 -70.87 28.56
CA HIS A 36 9.48 -70.11 28.58
C HIS A 36 9.97 -69.60 27.22
N ARG A 37 9.31 -69.90 26.11
CA ARG A 37 9.65 -69.35 24.81
C ARG A 37 8.78 -68.15 24.42
N ALA A 38 7.57 -68.01 24.97
CA ALA A 38 6.66 -66.92 24.65
C ALA A 38 7.13 -65.53 25.22
N LEU A 39 7.93 -65.52 26.30
CA LEU A 39 8.41 -64.25 26.91
C LEU A 39 9.57 -63.61 26.11
N ARG A 40 10.28 -64.36 25.27
CA ARG A 40 11.37 -63.79 24.47
C ARG A 40 10.93 -63.30 23.09
N LEU A 41 9.82 -63.77 22.57
CA LEU A 41 9.23 -63.28 21.30
C LEU A 41 8.34 -62.05 21.47
N ALA A 42 7.73 -61.87 22.64
CA ALA A 42 6.97 -60.66 22.94
C ALA A 42 7.85 -59.41 23.14
N ALA A 43 9.12 -59.59 23.62
CA ALA A 43 10.06 -58.46 23.77
C ALA A 43 10.65 -57.97 22.47
N VAL A 44 10.71 -58.79 21.41
CA VAL A 44 11.21 -58.40 20.07
C VAL A 44 10.08 -57.79 19.23
N GLY A 45 8.85 -58.17 19.42
CA GLY A 45 7.68 -57.60 18.73
C GLY A 45 7.32 -56.18 19.16
N VAL A 46 7.51 -55.86 20.46
CA VAL A 46 7.26 -54.49 20.98
C VAL A 46 8.37 -53.52 20.63
N ALA A 47 9.63 -53.95 20.47
CA ALA A 47 10.73 -53.12 20.01
C ALA A 47 10.64 -52.78 18.52
N ALA A 48 10.02 -53.66 17.67
CA ALA A 48 9.85 -53.41 16.25
C ALA A 48 8.64 -52.50 15.91
N VAL A 49 7.63 -52.42 16.81
CA VAL A 49 6.47 -51.51 16.61
C VAL A 49 6.75 -50.09 17.11
N LEU A 50 7.70 -49.91 18.05
CA LEU A 50 8.12 -48.58 18.54
C LEU A 50 9.11 -47.85 17.61
N THR A 51 9.69 -48.52 16.61
CA THR A 51 10.61 -47.90 15.65
C THR A 51 9.96 -47.48 14.33
N THR A 52 8.64 -47.76 14.12
CA THR A 52 7.90 -47.37 12.90
C THR A 52 6.94 -46.20 13.11
N PHE A 53 6.81 -45.64 14.31
CA PHE A 53 6.37 -44.27 14.49
C PHE A 53 7.60 -43.33 14.35
N GLY A 54 8.31 -43.49 13.24
CA GLY A 54 9.09 -42.41 12.67
C GLY A 54 8.13 -41.29 12.45
N VAL A 55 8.22 -40.25 13.29
CA VAL A 55 7.65 -38.95 13.03
C VAL A 55 7.98 -38.67 11.58
N ALA A 56 7.01 -38.77 10.68
CA ALA A 56 7.06 -38.10 9.40
C ALA A 56 7.09 -36.62 9.80
N VAL A 57 8.27 -36.12 10.14
CA VAL A 57 8.61 -34.71 10.04
C VAL A 57 8.42 -34.46 8.55
N GLY A 58 7.19 -34.11 8.17
CA GLY A 58 6.92 -33.63 6.84
C GLY A 58 7.94 -32.53 6.63
N ASN A 59 8.87 -32.78 5.70
CA ASN A 59 9.83 -31.78 5.31
C ASN A 59 9.05 -30.50 5.08
N ALA A 60 9.22 -29.51 5.95
CA ALA A 60 8.70 -28.18 5.73
C ALA A 60 9.27 -27.78 4.37
N VAL A 61 8.45 -27.73 3.33
CA VAL A 61 8.89 -27.28 2.02
C VAL A 61 9.20 -25.80 2.22
N ALA A 62 10.49 -25.53 2.49
CA ALA A 62 10.99 -24.18 2.47
C ALA A 62 10.80 -23.66 1.04
N LYS A 63 10.22 -22.50 0.89
CA LYS A 63 10.15 -21.84 -0.41
C LYS A 63 11.48 -21.15 -0.64
N ASP A 64 12.20 -21.52 -1.69
CA ASP A 64 13.50 -20.91 -1.99
C ASP A 64 13.37 -19.47 -2.48
N LYS A 65 12.28 -19.17 -3.18
CA LYS A 65 12.09 -17.88 -3.86
C LYS A 65 10.65 -17.39 -3.77
N MET A 66 10.48 -16.12 -3.40
CA MET A 66 9.24 -15.38 -3.45
C MET A 66 9.28 -14.35 -4.57
N VAL A 67 8.30 -14.36 -5.47
CA VAL A 67 8.20 -13.43 -6.60
C VAL A 67 7.13 -12.38 -6.32
N ILE A 68 7.52 -11.11 -6.26
CA ILE A 68 6.63 -9.98 -6.05
C ILE A 68 6.54 -9.15 -7.33
N ALA A 69 5.34 -8.99 -7.88
CA ALA A 69 5.09 -8.04 -8.96
C ALA A 69 4.95 -6.62 -8.40
N VAL A 70 5.71 -5.67 -8.99
CA VAL A 70 5.77 -4.29 -8.50
C VAL A 70 5.44 -3.31 -9.62
N PRO A 71 4.15 -2.99 -9.82
CA PRO A 71 3.72 -1.96 -10.75
C PRO A 71 4.08 -0.57 -10.25
N THR A 72 4.67 0.24 -11.12
CA THR A 72 4.93 1.66 -10.89
C THR A 72 5.16 2.38 -12.22
N PHE A 73 5.05 3.71 -12.27
CA PHE A 73 5.33 4.45 -13.51
C PHE A 73 6.82 4.42 -13.84
N LEU A 74 7.18 3.74 -14.91
CA LEU A 74 8.55 3.77 -15.45
C LEU A 74 8.68 4.74 -16.63
N THR A 75 7.54 5.11 -17.24
CA THR A 75 7.47 6.07 -18.34
C THR A 75 6.40 7.15 -18.10
N GLY A 76 6.41 8.19 -18.93
CA GLY A 76 5.43 9.27 -18.91
C GLY A 76 5.54 10.20 -17.69
N GLY A 77 4.52 11.03 -17.50
CA GLY A 77 4.51 12.10 -16.49
C GLY A 77 4.55 11.62 -15.03
N GLY A 78 4.18 10.38 -14.76
CA GLY A 78 4.25 9.80 -13.41
C GLY A 78 5.64 9.29 -13.01
N ALA A 79 6.53 9.07 -13.97
CA ALA A 79 7.81 8.40 -13.70
C ALA A 79 8.78 9.24 -12.83
N PRO A 80 9.09 10.50 -13.12
CA PRO A 80 10.19 11.19 -12.44
C PRO A 80 9.98 11.40 -10.94
N ALA A 81 8.78 11.85 -10.53
CA ALA A 81 8.49 12.21 -9.15
C ALA A 81 7.88 11.07 -8.32
N PHE A 82 7.33 10.04 -8.98
CA PHE A 82 6.71 8.90 -8.31
C PHE A 82 7.36 7.56 -8.67
N GLY A 83 7.31 7.18 -9.93
CA GLY A 83 7.66 5.82 -10.34
C GLY A 83 9.11 5.45 -10.12
N ILE A 84 10.04 6.31 -10.49
CA ILE A 84 11.47 6.09 -10.28
C ILE A 84 11.83 6.04 -8.79
N PRO A 85 11.38 7.00 -7.93
CA PRO A 85 11.57 6.87 -6.49
C PRO A 85 10.96 5.59 -5.89
N ALA A 86 9.78 5.17 -6.35
CA ALA A 86 9.13 3.93 -5.92
C ALA A 86 9.96 2.70 -6.27
N ARG A 87 10.42 2.60 -7.54
CA ARG A 87 11.33 1.55 -8.00
C ARG A 87 12.59 1.50 -7.13
N ASN A 88 13.23 2.65 -6.93
CA ASN A 88 14.46 2.75 -6.16
C ASN A 88 14.26 2.28 -4.71
N GLY A 89 13.17 2.70 -4.05
CA GLY A 89 12.81 2.23 -2.69
C GLY A 89 12.58 0.72 -2.64
N THR A 90 11.90 0.17 -3.65
CA THR A 90 11.66 -1.28 -3.78
C THR A 90 12.96 -2.06 -3.94
N GLU A 91 13.81 -1.65 -4.87
CA GLU A 91 15.10 -2.32 -5.11
C GLU A 91 15.99 -2.29 -3.89
N LEU A 92 16.06 -1.14 -3.20
CA LEU A 92 16.84 -0.99 -1.99
C LEU A 92 16.37 -1.91 -0.89
N ILE A 93 15.07 -1.89 -0.58
CA ILE A 93 14.52 -2.67 0.54
C ILE A 93 14.60 -4.17 0.27
N ILE A 94 14.30 -4.64 -0.94
CA ILE A 94 14.37 -6.06 -1.30
C ILE A 94 15.82 -6.58 -1.22
N GLN A 95 16.78 -5.82 -1.73
CA GLN A 95 18.19 -6.22 -1.61
C GLN A 95 18.64 -6.31 -0.16
N ALA A 96 18.23 -5.37 0.69
CA ALA A 96 18.56 -5.37 2.10
C ALA A 96 17.87 -6.53 2.84
N ILE A 97 16.61 -6.83 2.55
CA ILE A 97 15.89 -8.01 3.07
C ILE A 97 16.65 -9.30 2.72
N ASN A 98 17.02 -9.47 1.45
CA ASN A 98 17.72 -10.66 1.00
C ASN A 98 19.09 -10.86 1.67
N LYS A 99 19.70 -9.79 2.14
CA LYS A 99 20.98 -9.84 2.87
C LYS A 99 20.81 -9.84 4.40
N GLY A 100 19.60 -9.65 4.93
CA GLY A 100 19.35 -9.46 6.36
C GLY A 100 19.94 -8.16 6.91
N GLN A 101 19.97 -7.11 6.11
CA GLN A 101 20.58 -5.80 6.40
C GLN A 101 19.57 -4.72 6.79
N VAL A 102 18.28 -5.03 6.75
CA VAL A 102 17.26 -4.11 7.26
C VAL A 102 17.36 -4.07 8.78
N PRO A 103 17.29 -2.89 9.43
CA PRO A 103 17.27 -2.82 10.89
C PRO A 103 16.13 -3.63 11.53
N ALA A 104 16.29 -3.99 12.79
CA ALA A 104 15.22 -4.63 13.57
C ALA A 104 13.90 -3.82 13.45
N PRO A 105 12.74 -4.50 13.36
CA PRO A 105 12.53 -5.95 13.58
C PRO A 105 12.73 -6.82 12.32
N TYR A 106 13.23 -6.27 11.20
CA TYR A 106 13.29 -6.93 9.88
C TYR A 106 14.66 -7.48 9.50
N ASN A 107 15.53 -7.72 10.45
CA ASN A 107 16.93 -8.13 10.23
C ASN A 107 17.14 -9.61 9.88
N THR A 108 16.07 -10.37 9.66
CA THR A 108 16.12 -11.73 9.12
C THR A 108 16.35 -11.72 7.62
N LYS A 109 17.03 -12.76 7.08
CA LYS A 109 17.26 -12.90 5.63
C LYS A 109 15.99 -13.34 4.90
N GLY A 110 15.70 -12.71 3.76
CA GLY A 110 14.55 -13.04 2.94
C GLY A 110 13.21 -12.68 3.58
N ILE A 111 12.13 -13.24 3.07
CA ILE A 111 10.78 -13.21 3.64
C ILE A 111 10.43 -14.64 4.03
N ALA A 112 10.22 -14.91 5.30
CA ALA A 112 10.02 -16.26 5.85
C ALA A 112 11.08 -17.26 5.30
N GLY A 113 12.34 -16.80 5.17
CA GLY A 113 13.45 -17.56 4.64
C GLY A 113 13.62 -17.55 3.12
N ALA A 114 12.57 -17.22 2.34
CA ALA A 114 12.64 -17.18 0.90
C ALA A 114 13.40 -15.95 0.37
N GLN A 115 14.23 -16.12 -0.66
CA GLN A 115 14.82 -15.01 -1.40
C GLN A 115 13.73 -14.27 -2.17
N VAL A 116 13.72 -12.93 -2.12
CA VAL A 116 12.72 -12.10 -2.79
C VAL A 116 13.23 -11.66 -4.16
N GLU A 117 12.43 -11.91 -5.20
CA GLU A 117 12.62 -11.36 -6.54
C GLU A 117 11.48 -10.38 -6.86
N ALA A 118 11.82 -9.18 -7.35
CA ALA A 118 10.83 -8.22 -7.83
C ALA A 118 10.72 -8.24 -9.36
N ILE A 119 9.50 -8.34 -9.87
CA ILE A 119 9.18 -8.05 -11.27
C ILE A 119 8.61 -6.64 -11.31
N ILE A 120 9.49 -5.64 -11.48
CA ILE A 120 9.10 -4.25 -11.59
C ILE A 120 8.65 -3.97 -13.03
N TYR A 121 7.44 -3.39 -13.20
CA TYR A 121 6.89 -3.13 -14.53
C TYR A 121 6.13 -1.79 -14.60
N ASP A 122 5.96 -1.29 -15.83
CA ASP A 122 5.40 0.03 -16.07
C ASP A 122 3.88 0.07 -15.91
N GLU A 123 3.41 0.90 -14.98
CA GLU A 123 1.99 1.16 -14.71
C GLU A 123 1.33 2.07 -15.76
N SER A 124 2.08 2.65 -16.68
CA SER A 124 1.51 3.53 -17.71
C SER A 124 0.54 2.79 -18.65
N GLY A 125 -0.39 3.52 -19.26
CA GLY A 125 -1.37 2.98 -20.22
C GLY A 125 -2.77 2.74 -19.66
N GLY A 126 -3.02 3.10 -18.40
CA GLY A 126 -4.37 3.11 -17.80
C GLY A 126 -4.88 1.76 -17.29
N GLY A 127 -6.04 1.80 -16.63
CA GLY A 127 -6.58 0.67 -15.88
C GLY A 127 -6.79 -0.60 -16.69
N ALA A 128 -7.34 -0.51 -17.89
CA ALA A 128 -7.60 -1.69 -18.75
C ALA A 128 -6.30 -2.46 -19.10
N LYS A 129 -5.23 -1.73 -19.44
CA LYS A 129 -3.91 -2.34 -19.67
C LYS A 129 -3.41 -3.01 -18.39
N GLN A 130 -3.55 -2.36 -17.25
CA GLN A 130 -3.05 -2.88 -15.98
C GLN A 130 -3.83 -4.11 -15.50
N VAL A 131 -5.13 -4.22 -15.76
CA VAL A 131 -5.90 -5.45 -15.56
C VAL A 131 -5.34 -6.60 -16.40
N THR A 132 -5.01 -6.35 -17.67
CA THR A 132 -4.39 -7.36 -18.55
C THR A 132 -3.01 -7.77 -18.05
N GLU A 133 -2.17 -6.80 -17.67
CA GLU A 133 -0.83 -7.07 -17.11
C GLU A 133 -0.91 -7.83 -15.78
N TYR A 134 -1.87 -7.49 -14.92
CA TYR A 134 -2.12 -8.20 -13.67
C TYR A 134 -2.40 -9.70 -13.92
N ARG A 135 -3.36 -10.00 -14.82
CA ARG A 135 -3.68 -11.39 -15.21
C ARG A 135 -2.46 -12.11 -15.78
N ASN A 136 -1.70 -11.47 -16.65
CA ASN A 136 -0.49 -12.04 -17.22
C ASN A 136 0.56 -12.40 -16.15
N LYS A 137 0.78 -11.51 -15.16
CA LYS A 137 1.75 -11.76 -14.08
C LYS A 137 1.31 -12.94 -13.20
N VAL A 138 0.04 -13.04 -12.86
CA VAL A 138 -0.49 -14.16 -12.08
C VAL A 138 -0.44 -15.47 -12.88
N GLN A 139 -1.04 -15.47 -14.07
CA GLN A 139 -1.31 -16.71 -14.81
C GLN A 139 -0.08 -17.25 -15.56
N LYS A 140 0.82 -16.36 -16.04
CA LYS A 140 1.97 -16.77 -16.85
C LYS A 140 3.28 -16.77 -16.08
N LEU A 141 3.44 -15.88 -15.10
CA LEU A 141 4.69 -15.75 -14.36
C LEU A 141 4.59 -16.31 -12.93
N GLY A 142 3.39 -16.67 -12.46
CA GLY A 142 3.21 -17.30 -11.15
C GLY A 142 3.70 -16.42 -10.00
N VAL A 143 3.42 -15.10 -10.03
CA VAL A 143 3.80 -14.20 -8.94
C VAL A 143 3.05 -14.55 -7.66
N ASP A 144 3.71 -14.43 -6.52
CA ASP A 144 3.12 -14.74 -5.21
C ASP A 144 2.21 -13.63 -4.71
N MET A 145 2.55 -12.38 -5.04
CA MET A 145 1.78 -11.21 -4.65
C MET A 145 2.12 -9.98 -5.49
N PHE A 146 1.32 -8.94 -5.31
CA PHE A 146 1.62 -7.59 -5.80
C PHE A 146 1.90 -6.64 -4.63
N ALA A 147 2.87 -5.74 -4.81
CA ALA A 147 3.10 -4.60 -3.93
C ALA A 147 3.34 -3.36 -4.79
N GLY A 148 2.40 -2.43 -4.84
CA GLY A 148 2.59 -1.30 -5.74
C GLY A 148 1.34 -0.50 -6.04
N PHE A 149 1.29 -0.01 -7.26
CA PHE A 149 0.33 0.90 -7.87
C PHE A 149 0.35 2.32 -7.29
N VAL A 150 0.43 3.27 -8.19
CA VAL A 150 0.42 4.72 -7.92
C VAL A 150 -0.95 5.34 -8.20
N SER A 151 -1.51 5.03 -9.36
CA SER A 151 -2.74 5.67 -9.82
C SER A 151 -3.98 5.14 -9.14
N SER A 152 -4.78 6.04 -8.56
CA SER A 152 -6.10 5.70 -8.00
C SER A 152 -7.03 5.06 -9.02
N GLY A 153 -6.95 5.47 -10.29
CA GLY A 153 -7.72 4.84 -11.36
C GLY A 153 -7.26 3.41 -11.67
N THR A 154 -5.95 3.13 -11.57
CA THR A 154 -5.42 1.78 -11.73
C THR A 154 -5.83 0.87 -10.57
N CYS A 155 -5.69 1.34 -9.32
CA CYS A 155 -6.13 0.56 -8.16
C CYS A 155 -7.61 0.21 -8.23
N ALA A 156 -8.45 1.17 -8.60
CA ALA A 156 -9.88 0.93 -8.81
C ALA A 156 -10.15 -0.17 -9.87
N ALA A 157 -9.39 -0.16 -10.97
CA ALA A 157 -9.55 -1.13 -12.04
C ALA A 157 -9.05 -2.54 -11.68
N VAL A 158 -7.95 -2.65 -10.91
CA VAL A 158 -7.34 -3.95 -10.60
C VAL A 158 -7.91 -4.63 -9.37
N THR A 159 -8.64 -3.92 -8.50
CA THR A 159 -9.21 -4.49 -7.27
C THR A 159 -10.04 -5.74 -7.55
N ALA A 160 -10.99 -5.67 -8.49
CA ALA A 160 -11.85 -6.81 -8.81
C ALA A 160 -11.08 -8.03 -9.35
N VAL A 161 -10.04 -7.81 -10.16
CA VAL A 161 -9.24 -8.92 -10.70
C VAL A 161 -8.30 -9.52 -9.65
N ALA A 162 -7.85 -8.73 -8.67
CA ALA A 162 -7.07 -9.23 -7.55
C ALA A 162 -7.90 -10.19 -6.68
N GLU A 163 -9.14 -9.81 -6.37
CA GLU A 163 -10.09 -10.66 -5.65
C GLU A 163 -10.48 -11.91 -6.45
N GLU A 164 -10.78 -11.77 -7.75
CA GLU A 164 -11.11 -12.88 -8.66
C GLU A 164 -10.00 -13.92 -8.71
N LEU A 165 -8.75 -13.48 -8.86
CA LEU A 165 -7.57 -14.36 -8.96
C LEU A 165 -7.02 -14.78 -7.60
N LYS A 166 -7.63 -14.33 -6.50
CA LYS A 166 -7.23 -14.66 -5.12
C LYS A 166 -5.75 -14.36 -4.86
N THR A 167 -5.27 -13.22 -5.36
CA THR A 167 -3.86 -12.85 -5.30
C THR A 167 -3.64 -11.72 -4.32
N LEU A 168 -2.84 -11.96 -3.27
CA LEU A 168 -2.52 -10.95 -2.27
C LEU A 168 -1.93 -9.70 -2.94
N THR A 169 -2.54 -8.55 -2.67
CA THR A 169 -2.18 -7.27 -3.27
C THR A 169 -2.12 -6.17 -2.22
N LEU A 170 -0.94 -5.59 -2.05
CA LEU A 170 -0.71 -4.47 -1.14
C LEU A 170 -0.57 -3.19 -1.94
N TYR A 171 -1.57 -2.33 -1.90
CA TYR A 171 -1.49 -0.99 -2.51
C TYR A 171 -0.53 -0.11 -1.74
N SER A 172 0.43 0.48 -2.47
CA SER A 172 1.51 1.26 -1.89
C SER A 172 1.21 2.75 -1.81
N THR A 173 0.56 3.35 -2.83
CA THR A 173 0.40 4.81 -2.85
C THR A 173 -0.88 5.34 -3.50
N CYS A 174 -1.76 4.52 -4.08
CA CYS A 174 -3.03 5.00 -4.61
C CYS A 174 -3.95 5.52 -3.49
N GLY A 175 -4.48 6.74 -3.66
CA GLY A 175 -5.07 7.50 -2.55
C GLY A 175 -6.59 7.54 -2.48
N THR A 176 -7.33 7.10 -3.51
CA THR A 176 -8.80 7.16 -3.48
C THR A 176 -9.39 6.32 -2.33
N PRO A 177 -10.32 6.85 -1.51
CA PRO A 177 -11.02 6.06 -0.52
C PRO A 177 -11.97 5.01 -1.15
N ARG A 178 -12.40 5.24 -2.40
CA ARG A 178 -13.41 4.42 -3.10
C ARG A 178 -13.07 2.94 -3.18
N VAL A 179 -11.78 2.56 -3.12
CA VAL A 179 -11.37 1.15 -3.20
C VAL A 179 -12.12 0.30 -2.19
N PHE A 180 -12.17 0.72 -0.92
CA PHE A 180 -12.81 -0.03 0.16
C PHE A 180 -14.15 0.57 0.62
N GLU A 181 -14.50 1.79 0.19
CA GLU A 181 -15.75 2.43 0.56
C GLU A 181 -16.87 2.24 -0.47
N GLU A 182 -16.51 2.03 -1.75
CA GLU A 182 -17.47 1.93 -2.84
C GLU A 182 -17.31 0.65 -3.68
N LEU A 183 -16.06 0.27 -4.02
CA LEU A 183 -15.80 -0.79 -5.01
C LEU A 183 -15.77 -2.17 -4.38
N ASP A 184 -15.13 -2.31 -3.24
CA ASP A 184 -15.04 -3.56 -2.50
C ASP A 184 -15.09 -3.28 -1.00
N LYS A 185 -16.27 -3.42 -0.43
CA LYS A 185 -16.51 -3.16 1.00
C LYS A 185 -16.10 -4.33 1.90
N ASN A 186 -15.88 -5.51 1.33
CA ASN A 186 -15.50 -6.71 2.04
C ASN A 186 -14.30 -7.39 1.33
N PRO A 187 -13.16 -6.68 1.20
CA PRO A 187 -11.98 -7.22 0.53
C PRO A 187 -11.45 -8.45 1.27
N LYS A 188 -10.83 -9.37 0.54
CA LYS A 188 -10.10 -10.49 1.12
C LYS A 188 -8.62 -10.47 0.73
N TYR A 189 -8.32 -10.23 -0.54
CA TYR A 189 -6.96 -10.33 -1.06
C TYR A 189 -6.27 -8.97 -1.24
N VAL A 190 -7.03 -7.88 -1.14
CA VAL A 190 -6.52 -6.52 -1.37
C VAL A 190 -6.37 -5.77 -0.04
N PHE A 191 -5.19 -5.19 0.16
CA PHE A 191 -4.84 -4.35 1.30
C PHE A 191 -4.25 -3.02 0.84
N ARG A 192 -4.29 -1.99 1.69
CA ARG A 192 -3.55 -0.74 1.46
C ARG A 192 -2.78 -0.36 2.72
N THR A 193 -1.47 -0.22 2.60
CA THR A 193 -0.55 -0.04 3.73
C THR A 193 -0.32 1.42 4.14
N MET A 194 -1.14 2.34 3.68
CA MET A 194 -1.07 3.77 4.00
C MET A 194 -2.47 4.38 4.08
N SER A 195 -2.60 5.55 4.69
CA SER A 195 -3.86 6.31 4.72
C SER A 195 -4.28 6.79 3.33
N HIS A 196 -5.57 7.07 3.14
CA HIS A 196 -6.13 7.56 1.87
C HIS A 196 -6.36 9.09 1.87
N ALA A 197 -6.89 9.62 0.75
CA ALA A 197 -7.07 11.06 0.51
C ALA A 197 -7.78 11.83 1.63
N THR A 198 -8.71 11.19 2.32
CA THR A 198 -9.45 11.82 3.42
C THR A 198 -8.51 12.25 4.54
N ALA A 199 -7.51 11.41 4.88
CA ALA A 199 -6.50 11.79 5.87
C ALA A 199 -5.72 13.03 5.45
N ASP A 200 -5.33 13.11 4.18
CA ASP A 200 -4.64 14.29 3.64
C ASP A 200 -5.52 15.55 3.76
N GLY A 201 -6.80 15.43 3.35
CA GLY A 201 -7.75 16.54 3.36
C GLY A 201 -8.08 17.03 4.76
N VAL A 202 -8.33 16.12 5.70
CA VAL A 202 -8.66 16.46 7.11
C VAL A 202 -7.44 17.06 7.81
N ALA A 203 -6.26 16.46 7.68
CA ALA A 203 -5.04 17.01 8.27
C ALA A 203 -4.73 18.40 7.74
N LEU A 204 -4.89 18.62 6.43
CA LEU A 204 -4.74 19.95 5.82
C LEU A 204 -5.78 20.95 6.34
N ALA A 205 -7.04 20.55 6.48
CA ALA A 205 -8.10 21.43 7.01
C ALA A 205 -7.81 21.83 8.46
N HIS A 206 -7.34 20.93 9.32
CA HIS A 206 -6.84 21.27 10.65
C HIS A 206 -5.68 22.26 10.59
N TYR A 207 -4.73 22.04 9.67
CA TYR A 207 -3.59 22.96 9.48
C TYR A 207 -4.07 24.35 9.08
N VAL A 208 -4.99 24.45 8.11
CA VAL A 208 -5.57 25.73 7.65
C VAL A 208 -6.35 26.42 8.76
N ALA A 209 -7.19 25.68 9.49
CA ALA A 209 -7.94 26.24 10.62
C ALA A 209 -7.03 26.84 11.69
N SER A 210 -5.89 26.22 11.95
CA SER A 210 -4.89 26.69 12.93
C SER A 210 -4.06 27.88 12.45
N LYS A 211 -3.64 27.89 11.18
CA LYS A 211 -2.62 28.84 10.68
C LYS A 211 -3.17 29.95 9.78
N TYR A 212 -4.34 29.73 9.15
CA TYR A 212 -4.90 30.62 8.13
C TYR A 212 -6.35 31.03 8.44
N GLY A 213 -6.76 31.06 9.70
CA GLY A 213 -8.14 31.33 10.13
C GLY A 213 -8.73 32.67 9.65
N SER A 214 -7.92 33.63 9.21
CA SER A 214 -8.34 34.93 8.65
C SER A 214 -8.34 34.98 7.11
N ALA A 215 -8.12 33.87 6.41
CA ALA A 215 -8.12 33.85 4.95
C ALA A 215 -9.50 34.21 4.38
N ASN A 216 -9.56 34.96 3.28
CA ASN A 216 -10.81 35.36 2.63
C ASN A 216 -11.58 34.18 2.02
N GLY A 217 -10.89 33.10 1.69
CA GLY A 217 -11.51 31.91 1.12
C GLY A 217 -10.49 30.96 0.53
N TYR A 218 -11.00 29.84 0.04
CA TYR A 218 -10.17 28.83 -0.67
C TYR A 218 -10.82 28.42 -1.98
N THR A 219 -9.99 28.12 -2.95
CA THR A 219 -10.35 27.52 -4.24
C THR A 219 -9.46 26.32 -4.53
N GLY A 220 -9.66 25.63 -5.66
CA GLY A 220 -8.86 24.47 -6.02
C GLY A 220 -8.52 24.39 -7.49
N ILE A 221 -7.37 23.79 -7.79
CA ILE A 221 -7.00 23.28 -9.09
C ILE A 221 -6.55 21.82 -8.92
N ASN A 222 -7.33 20.88 -9.42
CA ASN A 222 -7.11 19.45 -9.20
C ASN A 222 -7.25 18.68 -10.50
N GLN A 223 -6.49 17.60 -10.67
CA GLN A 223 -6.61 16.74 -11.85
C GLN A 223 -7.98 16.06 -11.89
N ASN A 224 -8.64 16.07 -13.06
CA ASN A 224 -9.99 15.53 -13.23
C ASN A 224 -10.01 14.01 -13.34
N TYR A 225 -9.77 13.32 -12.23
CA TYR A 225 -9.93 11.87 -12.07
C TYR A 225 -10.10 11.53 -10.57
N ALA A 226 -10.24 10.25 -10.22
CA ALA A 226 -10.60 9.81 -8.86
C ALA A 226 -9.78 10.49 -7.75
N TRP A 227 -8.43 10.48 -7.83
CA TRP A 227 -7.58 11.10 -6.82
C TRP A 227 -7.84 12.60 -6.65
N GLY A 228 -7.89 13.35 -7.76
CA GLY A 228 -8.10 14.79 -7.69
C GLY A 228 -9.48 15.17 -7.16
N GLN A 229 -10.51 14.45 -7.62
CA GLN A 229 -11.90 14.65 -7.18
C GLN A 229 -12.08 14.34 -5.70
N ASP A 230 -11.55 13.21 -5.23
CA ASP A 230 -11.66 12.79 -3.83
C ASP A 230 -10.85 13.72 -2.91
N SER A 231 -9.62 14.08 -3.31
CA SER A 231 -8.76 14.99 -2.55
C SER A 231 -9.41 16.36 -2.32
N TRP A 232 -10.02 16.93 -3.36
CA TRP A 232 -10.77 18.19 -3.23
C TRP A 232 -12.02 18.04 -2.39
N ARG A 233 -12.84 17.02 -2.68
CA ARG A 233 -14.10 16.77 -1.96
C ARG A 233 -13.87 16.64 -0.46
N ASP A 234 -12.88 15.84 -0.08
CA ASP A 234 -12.63 15.53 1.32
C ASP A 234 -12.02 16.73 2.06
N PHE A 235 -11.13 17.48 1.39
CA PHE A 235 -10.64 18.75 1.93
C PHE A 235 -11.78 19.78 2.10
N ASP A 236 -12.62 20.00 1.09
CA ASP A 236 -13.73 20.95 1.13
C ASP A 236 -14.76 20.61 2.24
N LEU A 237 -15.09 19.31 2.37
CA LEU A 237 -15.98 18.86 3.45
C LEU A 237 -15.35 19.05 4.83
N ALA A 238 -14.05 18.76 5.00
CA ALA A 238 -13.34 18.97 6.25
C ALA A 238 -13.24 20.47 6.60
N MET A 239 -12.96 21.33 5.63
CA MET A 239 -12.95 22.80 5.83
C MET A 239 -14.30 23.32 6.31
N LYS A 240 -15.42 22.81 5.80
CA LYS A 240 -16.76 23.21 6.26
C LYS A 240 -17.03 22.86 7.72
N VAL A 241 -16.35 21.85 8.25
CA VAL A 241 -16.44 21.45 9.66
C VAL A 241 -15.46 22.21 10.54
N LEU A 242 -14.18 22.28 10.12
CA LEU A 242 -13.07 22.77 10.94
C LEU A 242 -12.85 24.29 10.83
N ALA A 243 -13.17 24.88 9.69
CA ALA A 243 -12.97 26.30 9.41
C ALA A 243 -14.18 26.92 8.67
N PRO A 244 -15.41 26.86 9.24
CA PRO A 244 -16.64 27.25 8.53
C PRO A 244 -16.71 28.75 8.18
N ASN A 245 -15.88 29.59 8.80
CA ASN A 245 -15.71 30.99 8.49
C ASN A 245 -14.96 31.24 7.17
N ILE A 246 -14.12 30.29 6.71
CA ILE A 246 -13.37 30.40 5.45
C ILE A 246 -14.21 29.77 4.34
N LYS A 247 -14.66 30.57 3.37
CA LYS A 247 -15.59 30.10 2.35
C LYS A 247 -14.87 29.39 1.18
N GLY A 248 -15.35 28.22 0.80
CA GLY A 248 -14.90 27.51 -0.39
C GLY A 248 -15.52 28.09 -1.67
N SER A 249 -14.71 28.24 -2.70
CA SER A 249 -15.16 28.64 -4.03
C SER A 249 -15.88 27.48 -4.74
N THR A 250 -16.98 27.79 -5.42
CA THR A 250 -17.66 26.82 -6.32
C THR A 250 -16.98 26.74 -7.70
N LYS A 251 -15.97 27.58 -7.96
CA LYS A 251 -15.27 27.69 -9.25
C LYS A 251 -13.92 26.96 -9.26
N GLY A 252 -13.87 25.75 -8.71
CA GLY A 252 -12.69 24.89 -8.80
C GLY A 252 -12.34 24.53 -10.24
N GLN A 253 -11.05 24.32 -10.51
CA GLN A 253 -10.54 24.03 -11.83
C GLN A 253 -10.12 22.56 -11.94
N TRP A 254 -10.45 21.95 -13.10
CA TRP A 254 -10.38 20.51 -13.31
C TRP A 254 -9.68 20.13 -14.62
N PRO A 255 -8.39 20.47 -14.81
CA PRO A 255 -7.69 20.06 -16.00
C PRO A 255 -7.55 18.53 -16.06
N LYS A 256 -7.45 18.01 -17.28
CA LYS A 256 -7.18 16.59 -17.55
C LYS A 256 -5.81 16.22 -16.92
N ILE A 257 -5.72 15.00 -16.39
CA ILE A 257 -4.45 14.45 -15.92
C ILE A 257 -3.41 14.44 -17.04
N PHE A 258 -2.20 14.84 -16.72
CA PHE A 258 -1.07 15.01 -17.63
C PHE A 258 -1.32 15.99 -18.78
N ALA A 259 -2.11 17.06 -18.52
CA ALA A 259 -2.34 18.13 -19.47
C ALA A 259 -1.07 18.94 -19.79
N GLY A 260 -0.20 19.13 -18.80
CA GLY A 260 1.11 19.78 -18.95
C GLY A 260 1.08 21.28 -19.26
N ARG A 261 -0.09 21.88 -19.53
CA ARG A 261 -0.27 23.30 -19.84
C ARG A 261 -1.41 23.87 -18.99
N TYR A 262 -1.09 24.93 -18.21
CA TYR A 262 -1.98 25.49 -17.18
C TYR A 262 -2.14 27.01 -17.29
N GLY A 263 -1.87 27.59 -18.44
CA GLY A 263 -1.90 29.05 -18.65
C GLY A 263 -3.26 29.69 -18.38
N ALA A 264 -4.35 29.03 -18.78
CA ALA A 264 -5.72 29.50 -18.56
C ALA A 264 -6.09 29.43 -17.08
N GLU A 265 -5.79 28.30 -16.44
CA GLU A 265 -6.04 28.02 -15.03
C GLU A 265 -5.26 29.00 -14.14
N ILE A 266 -3.97 29.23 -14.43
CA ILE A 266 -3.15 30.20 -13.72
C ILE A 266 -3.72 31.62 -13.86
N SER A 267 -4.21 32.00 -15.06
CA SER A 267 -4.85 33.31 -15.27
C SER A 267 -6.10 33.47 -14.43
N ALA A 268 -6.91 32.42 -14.32
CA ALA A 268 -8.11 32.42 -13.50
C ALA A 268 -7.78 32.50 -12.00
N LEU A 269 -6.80 31.74 -11.52
CA LEU A 269 -6.34 31.80 -10.14
C LEU A 269 -5.78 33.18 -9.75
N LEU A 270 -5.05 33.83 -10.65
CA LEU A 270 -4.52 35.20 -10.41
C LEU A 270 -5.62 36.25 -10.27
N LYS A 271 -6.82 36.00 -10.83
CA LYS A 271 -8.00 36.89 -10.76
C LYS A 271 -8.97 36.50 -9.67
N SER A 272 -8.85 35.31 -9.11
CA SER A 272 -9.77 34.81 -8.08
C SER A 272 -9.55 35.60 -6.77
N PRO A 273 -10.62 35.83 -5.97
CA PRO A 273 -10.52 36.56 -4.71
C PRO A 273 -9.92 35.74 -3.57
N GLU A 274 -9.97 34.41 -3.65
CA GLU A 274 -9.57 33.50 -2.57
C GLU A 274 -8.04 33.56 -2.34
N ASP A 275 -7.63 33.54 -1.07
CA ASP A 275 -6.21 33.59 -0.69
C ASP A 275 -5.54 32.23 -0.82
N LEU A 276 -6.30 31.14 -0.55
CA LEU A 276 -5.80 29.78 -0.49
C LEU A 276 -6.17 29.00 -1.74
N VAL A 277 -5.22 28.22 -2.26
CA VAL A 277 -5.44 27.34 -3.42
C VAL A 277 -5.03 25.92 -3.10
N HIS A 278 -5.99 25.02 -3.02
CA HIS A 278 -5.75 23.59 -2.88
C HIS A 278 -5.36 22.97 -4.21
N THR A 279 -4.35 22.10 -4.21
CA THR A 279 -4.03 21.25 -5.35
C THR A 279 -3.54 19.88 -4.95
N SER A 280 -4.09 18.88 -5.62
CA SER A 280 -3.65 17.48 -5.55
C SER A 280 -2.76 17.08 -6.74
N PHE A 281 -2.26 18.03 -7.50
CA PHE A 281 -1.36 17.77 -8.62
C PHE A 281 -0.14 16.97 -8.19
N TRP A 282 0.25 16.02 -9.03
CA TRP A 282 1.41 15.16 -8.81
C TRP A 282 2.14 14.89 -10.14
N GLY A 283 3.35 14.31 -10.03
CA GLY A 283 4.15 13.98 -11.20
C GLY A 283 4.51 15.20 -12.03
N GLY A 284 4.55 15.02 -13.36
CA GLY A 284 4.89 16.08 -14.30
C GLY A 284 3.91 17.25 -14.30
N ASP A 285 2.64 17.02 -13.94
CA ASP A 285 1.66 18.12 -13.84
C ASP A 285 2.01 19.09 -12.71
N LEU A 286 2.41 18.58 -11.55
CA LEU A 286 2.84 19.41 -10.43
C LEU A 286 4.05 20.27 -10.79
N GLU A 287 5.07 19.64 -11.39
CA GLU A 287 6.29 20.37 -11.80
C GLU A 287 5.99 21.41 -12.88
N ALA A 288 5.22 21.04 -13.92
CA ALA A 288 4.83 21.95 -14.99
C ALA A 288 3.99 23.13 -14.48
N PHE A 289 3.05 22.88 -13.58
CA PHE A 289 2.24 23.92 -12.95
C PHE A 289 3.09 24.87 -12.11
N ILE A 290 4.01 24.34 -11.32
CA ILE A 290 4.92 25.15 -10.51
C ILE A 290 5.78 26.06 -11.41
N PHE A 291 6.41 25.54 -12.46
CA PHE A 291 7.23 26.35 -13.35
C PHE A 291 6.42 27.44 -14.07
N GLN A 292 5.22 27.10 -14.56
CA GLN A 292 4.35 28.09 -15.24
C GLN A 292 3.80 29.11 -14.23
N GLY A 293 3.49 28.73 -13.00
CA GLY A 293 3.04 29.61 -11.93
C GLY A 293 4.14 30.57 -11.45
N LEU A 294 5.38 30.08 -11.30
CA LEU A 294 6.53 30.91 -10.96
C LEU A 294 6.78 32.00 -12.01
N ALA A 295 6.76 31.64 -13.30
CA ALA A 295 6.95 32.57 -14.41
C ALA A 295 5.91 33.70 -14.42
N ARG A 296 4.74 33.49 -13.81
CA ARG A 296 3.62 34.45 -13.77
C ARG A 296 3.40 35.08 -12.39
N GLY A 297 4.27 34.81 -11.42
CA GLY A 297 4.21 35.36 -10.07
C GLY A 297 3.03 34.86 -9.23
N LEU A 298 2.46 33.68 -9.58
CA LEU A 298 1.28 33.12 -8.92
C LEU A 298 1.51 32.91 -7.42
N PHE A 299 2.63 32.31 -7.04
CA PHE A 299 2.99 32.00 -5.65
C PHE A 299 3.34 33.23 -4.79
N LYS A 300 3.46 34.42 -5.40
CA LYS A 300 3.60 35.71 -4.67
C LYS A 300 2.23 36.28 -4.25
N LYS A 301 1.14 35.78 -4.87
CA LYS A 301 -0.22 36.31 -4.67
C LYS A 301 -1.15 35.36 -3.95
N LYS A 302 -0.83 34.07 -3.96
CA LYS A 302 -1.67 33.00 -3.42
C LYS A 302 -0.85 32.06 -2.56
N THR A 303 -1.42 31.61 -1.45
CA THR A 303 -0.89 30.50 -0.64
C THR A 303 -1.39 29.18 -1.18
N PHE A 304 -0.47 28.33 -1.57
CA PHE A 304 -0.79 27.02 -2.12
C PHE A 304 -0.76 25.93 -1.05
N LEU A 305 -1.79 25.09 -1.05
CA LEU A 305 -1.98 23.94 -0.20
C LEU A 305 -1.80 22.69 -1.08
N MET A 306 -0.60 22.10 -1.07
CA MET A 306 -0.18 21.08 -2.06
C MET A 306 -0.06 19.70 -1.43
N SER A 307 -1.04 18.83 -1.65
CA SER A 307 -1.15 17.52 -0.99
C SER A 307 0.04 16.58 -1.19
N VAL A 308 0.77 16.70 -2.31
CA VAL A 308 1.86 15.78 -2.66
C VAL A 308 3.13 16.48 -3.16
N ALA A 309 3.30 17.76 -2.87
CA ALA A 309 4.47 18.51 -3.32
C ALA A 309 5.80 17.99 -2.74
N GLY A 310 5.75 17.29 -1.62
CA GLY A 310 6.90 16.59 -1.06
C GLY A 310 7.56 15.59 -2.00
N THR A 311 6.82 15.05 -2.99
CA THR A 311 7.38 14.13 -3.99
C THR A 311 8.32 14.79 -4.98
N ALA A 312 8.12 16.07 -5.27
CA ALA A 312 8.91 16.84 -6.20
C ALA A 312 9.89 17.81 -5.51
N ALA A 313 9.83 17.96 -4.18
CA ALA A 313 10.57 18.99 -3.44
C ALA A 313 12.06 18.99 -3.76
N TYR A 314 12.74 17.86 -3.63
CA TYR A 314 14.18 17.76 -3.89
C TYR A 314 14.55 17.94 -5.37
N ARG A 315 13.68 17.51 -6.29
CA ARG A 315 13.88 17.70 -7.74
C ARG A 315 13.74 19.17 -8.15
N LEU A 316 12.80 19.88 -7.53
CA LEU A 316 12.60 21.31 -7.75
C LEU A 316 13.73 22.14 -7.11
N GLY A 317 14.27 21.70 -5.98
CA GLY A 317 15.34 22.40 -5.28
C GLY A 317 15.02 23.88 -5.08
N LYS A 318 15.86 24.78 -5.58
CA LYS A 318 15.65 26.24 -5.54
C LYS A 318 14.38 26.73 -6.25
N LYS A 319 13.76 25.90 -7.08
CA LYS A 319 12.51 26.22 -7.80
C LYS A 319 11.26 25.82 -7.02
N LEU A 320 11.40 25.16 -5.89
CA LEU A 320 10.27 24.95 -5.00
C LEU A 320 9.81 26.31 -4.46
N PRO A 321 8.54 26.72 -4.67
CA PRO A 321 8.07 28.00 -4.16
C PRO A 321 8.12 28.04 -2.63
N SER A 322 8.79 29.05 -2.06
CA SER A 322 8.75 29.25 -0.62
C SER A 322 7.38 29.76 -0.17
N GLY A 323 6.92 29.29 1.01
CA GLY A 323 5.64 29.68 1.58
C GLY A 323 4.46 28.78 1.15
N ILE A 324 4.68 27.75 0.31
CA ILE A 324 3.64 26.76 0.06
C ILE A 324 3.46 25.86 1.27
N VAL A 325 2.22 25.48 1.57
CA VAL A 325 1.89 24.42 2.54
C VAL A 325 2.02 23.07 1.83
N LEU A 326 2.94 22.26 2.30
CA LEU A 326 3.39 21.04 1.60
C LEU A 326 2.92 19.79 2.34
N GLY A 327 2.35 18.84 1.60
CA GLY A 327 2.03 17.50 2.06
C GLY A 327 2.92 16.43 1.42
N SER A 328 3.04 15.31 2.11
CA SER A 328 3.74 14.09 1.67
C SER A 328 2.95 12.82 1.97
N ARG A 329 1.62 12.94 2.15
CA ARG A 329 0.70 11.84 2.41
C ARG A 329 1.16 10.90 3.53
N GLY A 330 1.65 11.49 4.60
CA GLY A 330 2.27 10.85 5.74
C GLY A 330 3.53 11.59 6.16
N PRO A 331 4.28 11.12 7.15
CA PRO A 331 5.53 11.73 7.60
C PRO A 331 6.71 11.26 6.73
N TYR A 332 6.54 11.22 5.40
CA TYR A 332 7.52 10.69 4.46
C TYR A 332 8.36 11.79 3.79
N GLY A 333 9.40 11.38 3.08
CA GLY A 333 10.24 12.27 2.29
C GLY A 333 10.87 13.36 3.14
N ILE A 334 10.56 14.61 2.82
CA ILE A 334 11.13 15.78 3.49
C ILE A 334 10.90 15.79 5.00
N TYR A 335 9.75 15.28 5.47
CA TYR A 335 9.44 15.16 6.90
C TYR A 335 10.30 14.09 7.57
N ALA A 336 10.39 12.89 6.97
CA ALA A 336 11.23 11.83 7.50
C ALA A 336 12.70 12.24 7.54
N ASN A 337 13.18 12.90 6.49
CA ASN A 337 14.57 13.32 6.40
C ASN A 337 14.97 14.37 7.45
N GLN A 338 14.05 15.22 7.89
CA GLN A 338 14.33 16.33 8.78
C GLN A 338 13.89 16.09 10.23
N LEU A 339 12.84 15.30 10.47
CA LEU A 339 12.16 15.28 11.76
C LEU A 339 12.15 13.90 12.42
N ILE A 340 12.48 12.82 11.70
CA ILE A 340 12.38 11.46 12.25
C ILE A 340 13.79 10.89 12.45
N ASP A 341 14.18 10.81 13.72
CA ASP A 341 15.50 10.31 14.14
C ASP A 341 15.42 8.88 14.70
N THR A 342 15.05 7.92 13.80
CA THR A 342 15.04 6.50 14.14
C THR A 342 16.15 5.74 13.39
N PRO A 343 16.64 4.61 13.94
CA PRO A 343 17.62 3.76 13.24
C PRO A 343 17.14 3.35 11.84
N MET A 344 15.85 3.06 11.68
CA MET A 344 15.26 2.66 10.40
C MET A 344 15.30 3.79 9.37
N VAL A 345 14.89 5.00 9.73
CA VAL A 345 14.90 6.18 8.83
C VAL A 345 16.34 6.54 8.48
N LYS A 346 17.24 6.62 9.46
CA LYS A 346 18.67 6.90 9.21
C LYS A 346 19.29 5.90 8.24
N TRP A 347 19.06 4.62 8.49
CA TRP A 347 19.56 3.56 7.62
C TRP A 347 19.01 3.69 6.20
N PHE A 348 17.69 3.83 6.07
CA PHE A 348 17.04 3.90 4.76
C PHE A 348 17.51 5.11 3.94
N ASN A 349 17.55 6.29 4.58
CA ASN A 349 17.98 7.52 3.93
C ASN A 349 19.43 7.45 3.48
N ASN A 350 20.34 7.02 4.36
CA ASN A 350 21.76 6.87 4.04
C ASN A 350 21.99 5.86 2.91
N ALA A 351 21.34 4.69 2.98
CA ALA A 351 21.46 3.67 1.95
C ALA A 351 20.88 4.16 0.61
N TYR A 352 19.79 4.91 0.64
CA TYR A 352 19.16 5.47 -0.56
C TYR A 352 20.05 6.54 -1.20
N VAL A 353 20.53 7.50 -0.42
CA VAL A 353 21.43 8.59 -0.90
C VAL A 353 22.72 8.01 -1.44
N ASN A 354 23.36 7.08 -0.74
CA ASN A 354 24.59 6.44 -1.18
C ASN A 354 24.43 5.69 -2.52
N ARG A 355 23.25 5.12 -2.78
CA ARG A 355 23.00 4.35 -4.00
C ARG A 355 22.52 5.19 -5.18
N TYR A 356 21.69 6.20 -4.92
CA TYR A 356 20.99 6.94 -5.99
C TYR A 356 21.37 8.42 -6.10
N GLY A 357 22.20 8.93 -5.18
CA GLY A 357 22.69 10.31 -5.21
C GLY A 357 21.61 11.38 -4.94
N THR A 358 20.45 10.97 -4.42
CA THR A 358 19.34 11.89 -4.13
C THR A 358 18.59 11.45 -2.88
N GLN A 359 17.86 12.36 -2.24
CA GLN A 359 17.03 12.06 -1.09
C GLN A 359 15.83 11.20 -1.46
N PRO A 360 15.44 10.24 -0.61
CA PRO A 360 14.21 9.49 -0.81
C PRO A 360 12.99 10.40 -0.63
N THR A 361 11.97 10.17 -1.45
CA THR A 361 10.69 10.90 -1.39
C THR A 361 9.55 9.96 -0.98
N GLN A 362 8.36 10.50 -0.76
CA GLN A 362 7.18 9.74 -0.34
C GLN A 362 7.04 8.36 -1.02
N PRO A 363 7.08 8.22 -2.36
CA PRO A 363 6.91 6.91 -2.99
C PRO A 363 7.97 5.88 -2.61
N SER A 364 9.21 6.32 -2.36
CA SER A 364 10.29 5.43 -1.91
C SER A 364 9.95 4.76 -0.59
N TYR A 365 9.43 5.55 0.38
CA TYR A 365 9.02 5.05 1.69
C TYR A 365 7.80 4.15 1.61
N GLN A 366 6.77 4.55 0.86
CA GLN A 366 5.51 3.82 0.80
C GLN A 366 5.64 2.46 0.11
N TYR A 367 6.47 2.36 -0.94
CA TYR A 367 6.76 1.08 -1.58
C TYR A 367 7.60 0.17 -0.67
N ALA A 368 8.63 0.71 -0.03
CA ALA A 368 9.40 -0.04 0.97
C ALA A 368 8.50 -0.50 2.13
N GLN A 369 7.57 0.35 2.59
CA GLN A 369 6.60 0.03 3.64
C GLN A 369 5.68 -1.13 3.26
N ALA A 370 5.18 -1.19 2.02
CA ALA A 370 4.36 -2.31 1.55
C ALA A 370 5.14 -3.63 1.56
N ILE A 371 6.42 -3.61 1.15
CA ILE A 371 7.30 -4.78 1.21
C ILE A 371 7.59 -5.20 2.66
N LEU A 372 7.79 -4.24 3.58
CA LEU A 372 7.96 -4.53 5.00
C LEU A 372 6.68 -5.11 5.62
N GLY A 373 5.50 -4.61 5.22
CA GLY A 373 4.21 -5.18 5.62
C GLY A 373 4.04 -6.63 5.15
N ALA A 374 4.45 -6.92 3.91
CA ALA A 374 4.49 -8.30 3.41
C ALA A 374 5.45 -9.17 4.23
N LYS A 375 6.69 -8.69 4.48
CA LYS A 375 7.65 -9.42 5.31
C LYS A 375 7.10 -9.71 6.70
N PHE A 376 6.52 -8.71 7.36
CA PHE A 376 5.87 -8.88 8.65
C PHE A 376 4.78 -9.97 8.62
N ALA A 377 3.87 -9.91 7.64
CA ALA A 377 2.75 -10.84 7.57
C ALA A 377 3.19 -12.28 7.28
N TYR A 378 4.08 -12.47 6.32
CA TYR A 378 4.61 -13.80 5.99
C TYR A 378 5.42 -14.42 7.15
N GLU A 379 6.26 -13.64 7.83
CA GLU A 379 7.04 -14.14 8.97
C GLU A 379 6.16 -14.47 10.17
N LYS A 380 5.17 -13.64 10.48
CA LYS A 380 4.17 -13.90 11.53
C LYS A 380 3.37 -15.17 11.21
N ALA A 381 2.91 -15.32 9.97
CA ALA A 381 2.17 -16.49 9.52
C ALA A 381 3.04 -17.76 9.52
N ALA A 382 4.29 -17.67 9.05
CA ALA A 382 5.23 -18.79 9.08
C ALA A 382 5.54 -19.23 10.51
N ALA A 383 5.77 -18.30 11.43
CA ALA A 383 5.98 -18.62 12.84
C ALA A 383 4.78 -19.36 13.45
N ALA A 384 3.55 -18.93 13.16
CA ALA A 384 2.33 -19.61 13.58
C ALA A 384 2.13 -20.97 12.90
N ASN A 385 2.75 -21.19 11.73
CA ASN A 385 2.70 -22.43 10.94
C ASN A 385 3.90 -23.36 11.19
N GLY A 386 4.56 -23.24 12.32
CA GLY A 386 5.70 -24.09 12.70
C GLY A 386 6.94 -23.89 11.80
N GLY A 387 7.16 -22.69 11.28
CA GLY A 387 8.30 -22.34 10.41
C GLY A 387 8.09 -22.73 8.93
N LYS A 388 6.95 -23.30 8.57
CA LYS A 388 6.63 -23.67 7.18
C LYS A 388 6.15 -22.46 6.41
N TRP A 389 6.36 -22.48 5.08
CA TRP A 389 5.82 -21.46 4.19
C TRP A 389 4.29 -21.36 4.37
N PRO A 390 3.74 -20.17 4.64
CA PRO A 390 2.32 -20.01 4.90
C PRO A 390 1.49 -20.00 3.61
N SER A 391 0.23 -20.41 3.71
CA SER A 391 -0.77 -20.19 2.68
C SER A 391 -1.14 -18.70 2.59
N THR A 392 -1.71 -18.28 1.45
CA THR A 392 -2.22 -16.91 1.29
C THR A 392 -3.23 -16.52 2.37
N ASP A 393 -4.13 -17.43 2.73
CA ASP A 393 -5.12 -17.17 3.80
C ASP A 393 -4.47 -16.98 5.18
N GLN A 394 -3.38 -17.69 5.48
CA GLN A 394 -2.63 -17.48 6.71
C GLN A 394 -1.91 -16.13 6.74
N VAL A 395 -1.39 -15.69 5.59
CA VAL A 395 -0.77 -14.35 5.45
C VAL A 395 -1.81 -13.24 5.60
N ILE A 396 -2.98 -13.39 4.97
CA ILE A 396 -4.13 -12.49 5.12
C ILE A 396 -4.49 -12.34 6.60
N ALA A 397 -4.76 -13.46 7.29
CA ALA A 397 -5.11 -13.45 8.71
C ALA A 397 -4.00 -12.85 9.61
N ALA A 398 -2.74 -12.95 9.21
CA ALA A 398 -1.63 -12.33 9.92
C ALA A 398 -1.55 -10.80 9.73
N LEU A 399 -2.08 -10.29 8.60
CA LEU A 399 -2.06 -8.87 8.25
C LEU A 399 -3.34 -8.14 8.68
N GLU A 400 -4.50 -8.79 8.63
CA GLU A 400 -5.78 -8.22 9.08
C GLU A 400 -5.68 -7.70 10.53
N GLY A 401 -6.05 -6.44 10.75
CA GLY A 401 -5.99 -5.81 12.06
C GLY A 401 -4.60 -5.66 12.68
N ALA A 402 -3.54 -5.99 11.93
CA ALA A 402 -2.18 -5.94 12.43
C ALA A 402 -1.64 -4.51 12.54
N THR A 403 -0.64 -4.38 13.39
CA THR A 403 0.23 -3.21 13.48
C THR A 403 1.65 -3.64 13.14
N PHE A 404 2.30 -2.92 12.24
CA PHE A 404 3.69 -3.18 11.88
C PHE A 404 4.48 -1.88 11.69
N GLN A 405 5.80 -1.96 11.85
CA GLN A 405 6.69 -0.83 11.65
C GLN A 405 6.98 -0.64 10.15
N GLY A 406 6.58 0.50 9.60
CA GLY A 406 7.05 0.97 8.30
C GLY A 406 8.42 1.65 8.41
N VAL A 407 8.90 2.24 7.31
CA VAL A 407 10.21 2.93 7.33
C VAL A 407 10.17 4.18 8.23
N ALA A 408 9.17 5.03 8.07
CA ALA A 408 9.08 6.32 8.76
C ALA A 408 7.92 6.41 9.77
N THR A 409 7.02 5.45 9.79
CA THR A 409 5.83 5.46 10.67
C THR A 409 5.35 4.05 10.91
N GLU A 410 4.65 3.86 12.02
CA GLU A 410 3.85 2.68 12.26
C GLU A 410 2.65 2.66 11.31
N VAL A 411 2.27 1.47 10.86
CA VAL A 411 1.08 1.21 10.05
C VAL A 411 0.14 0.33 10.86
N ARG A 412 -1.07 0.82 11.10
CA ARG A 412 -2.12 0.04 11.75
C ARG A 412 -3.17 -0.33 10.70
N MET A 413 -3.33 -1.62 10.46
CA MET A 413 -4.37 -2.14 9.56
C MET A 413 -5.72 -2.10 10.29
N ALA A 414 -6.30 -0.90 10.45
CA ALA A 414 -7.33 -0.62 11.44
C ALA A 414 -8.67 -0.17 10.85
N ARG A 415 -8.84 -0.18 9.53
CA ARG A 415 -10.08 0.19 8.86
C ARG A 415 -10.42 -0.85 7.79
N SER A 416 -11.69 -0.84 7.32
CA SER A 416 -12.17 -1.77 6.29
C SER A 416 -11.86 -3.21 6.67
N HIS A 417 -12.32 -3.62 7.85
CA HIS A 417 -12.09 -4.97 8.40
C HIS A 417 -10.60 -5.37 8.51
N GLY A 418 -9.72 -4.39 8.68
CA GLY A 418 -8.28 -4.64 8.79
C GLY A 418 -7.51 -4.59 7.46
N HIS A 419 -8.14 -4.16 6.37
CA HIS A 419 -7.51 -4.10 5.03
C HIS A 419 -6.98 -2.71 4.67
N GLN A 420 -7.42 -1.67 5.40
CA GLN A 420 -6.99 -0.30 5.21
C GLN A 420 -6.04 0.13 6.32
N GLY A 421 -4.82 0.48 5.94
CA GLY A 421 -3.81 1.04 6.84
C GLY A 421 -4.15 2.47 7.29
N VAL A 422 -3.81 2.76 8.53
CA VAL A 422 -3.87 4.08 9.16
C VAL A 422 -2.46 4.48 9.51
N THR A 423 -2.03 5.66 9.07
CA THR A 423 -0.72 6.25 9.32
C THR A 423 -0.86 7.70 9.78
N ASP A 424 0.06 8.18 10.59
CA ASP A 424 0.14 9.59 10.97
C ASP A 424 0.50 10.46 9.77
N HIS A 425 0.16 11.76 9.81
CA HIS A 425 0.48 12.74 8.76
C HIS A 425 1.24 13.93 9.33
N ALA A 426 1.93 14.66 8.44
CA ALA A 426 2.58 15.92 8.75
C ALA A 426 2.31 16.95 7.64
N TRP A 427 2.11 18.20 8.04
CA TRP A 427 2.00 19.35 7.15
C TRP A 427 2.85 20.48 7.67
N GLY A 428 3.46 21.26 6.77
CA GLY A 428 4.33 22.39 7.12
C GLY A 428 4.55 23.30 5.93
N VAL A 429 5.25 24.39 6.16
CA VAL A 429 5.59 25.42 5.17
C VAL A 429 6.95 25.11 4.55
N ALA A 430 7.00 25.03 3.23
CA ALA A 430 8.23 24.77 2.50
C ALA A 430 9.07 26.04 2.30
N SER A 431 10.37 25.88 2.38
CA SER A 431 11.37 26.88 2.00
C SER A 431 12.61 26.18 1.43
N PHE A 432 13.55 26.97 0.92
CA PHE A 432 14.86 26.47 0.47
C PHE A 432 15.94 26.99 1.42
N ASP A 433 16.60 26.07 2.09
CA ASP A 433 17.75 26.38 2.91
C ASP A 433 19.01 26.49 2.05
N LYS A 434 19.66 27.67 2.08
CA LYS A 434 20.84 27.99 1.25
C LYS A 434 22.11 27.32 1.77
N GLU A 435 22.19 27.10 3.08
CA GLU A 435 23.38 26.51 3.73
C GLU A 435 23.38 25.00 3.50
N LEU A 436 22.22 24.36 3.67
CA LEU A 436 22.04 22.91 3.38
C LEU A 436 21.96 22.62 1.88
N GLY A 437 21.62 23.62 1.05
CA GLY A 437 21.41 23.45 -0.37
C GLY A 437 20.17 22.60 -0.72
N LEU A 438 19.22 22.50 0.19
CA LEU A 438 18.06 21.61 0.10
C LEU A 438 16.75 22.31 0.48
N PRO A 439 15.61 21.86 -0.05
CA PRO A 439 14.30 22.20 0.49
C PRO A 439 14.14 21.75 1.93
N VAL A 440 13.51 22.57 2.75
CA VAL A 440 13.20 22.32 4.15
C VAL A 440 11.75 22.67 4.45
N VAL A 441 11.23 22.18 5.58
CA VAL A 441 9.91 22.52 6.10
C VAL A 441 10.02 23.14 7.48
N SER A 442 9.17 24.12 7.74
CA SER A 442 8.97 24.78 9.03
C SER A 442 7.50 24.76 9.42
N ASP A 443 7.16 25.27 10.63
CA ASP A 443 5.78 25.33 11.13
C ASP A 443 5.05 23.99 11.02
N VAL A 444 5.74 22.89 11.29
CA VAL A 444 5.20 21.55 11.10
C VAL A 444 4.17 21.22 12.18
N MET A 445 3.01 20.71 11.72
CA MET A 445 2.01 20.08 12.58
C MET A 445 1.92 18.59 12.25
N HIS A 446 1.87 17.77 13.29
CA HIS A 446 1.69 16.34 13.21
C HIS A 446 0.26 15.96 13.57
N PHE A 447 -0.31 15.00 12.85
CA PHE A 447 -1.68 14.55 13.02
C PHE A 447 -1.72 13.04 13.17
N LYS A 448 -2.33 12.58 14.26
CA LYS A 448 -2.54 11.14 14.48
C LYS A 448 -3.53 10.59 13.46
N GLY A 449 -3.25 9.40 12.93
CA GLY A 449 -4.10 8.76 11.96
C GLY A 449 -5.57 8.63 12.39
N ASP A 450 -5.82 8.36 13.68
CA ASP A 450 -7.18 8.27 14.23
C ASP A 450 -7.91 9.62 14.34
N CYS A 451 -7.18 10.73 14.26
CA CYS A 451 -7.78 12.06 14.18
C CYS A 451 -8.28 12.38 12.76
N ILE A 452 -7.58 11.87 11.75
CA ILE A 452 -7.72 12.29 10.36
C ILE A 452 -8.35 11.25 9.43
N MET A 453 -8.67 10.07 9.96
CA MET A 453 -9.33 8.98 9.23
C MET A 453 -10.69 8.65 9.87
N PRO A 454 -11.71 8.30 9.06
CA PRO A 454 -13.00 7.89 9.62
C PRO A 454 -12.82 6.66 10.52
N PRO A 455 -13.67 6.49 11.56
CA PRO A 455 -13.75 5.24 12.30
C PRO A 455 -14.07 4.05 11.38
N ASP A 456 -13.69 2.83 11.79
CA ASP A 456 -14.00 1.64 11.00
C ASP A 456 -15.50 1.48 10.75
N GLY A 457 -15.86 1.02 9.55
CA GLY A 457 -17.25 0.82 9.13
C GLY A 457 -17.99 2.11 8.72
N ILE A 458 -17.35 3.28 8.75
CA ILE A 458 -17.94 4.55 8.30
C ILE A 458 -17.17 5.06 7.07
N ASP A 459 -17.88 5.33 5.97
CA ASP A 459 -17.25 5.91 4.79
C ASP A 459 -16.88 7.40 5.01
N SER A 460 -15.86 7.84 4.27
CA SER A 460 -15.28 9.17 4.39
C SER A 460 -16.29 10.29 4.23
N VAL A 461 -17.19 10.21 3.26
CA VAL A 461 -18.15 11.26 2.95
C VAL A 461 -19.20 11.38 4.05
N THR A 462 -19.71 10.25 4.52
CA THR A 462 -20.66 10.20 5.65
C THR A 462 -20.03 10.75 6.92
N TRP A 463 -18.80 10.35 7.22
CA TRP A 463 -18.08 10.83 8.39
C TRP A 463 -17.83 12.35 8.36
N LEU A 464 -17.33 12.87 7.24
CA LEU A 464 -17.07 14.30 7.05
C LEU A 464 -18.36 15.12 7.14
N LYS A 465 -19.43 14.72 6.46
CA LYS A 465 -20.76 15.38 6.55
C LYS A 465 -21.38 15.28 7.93
N GLY A 466 -21.08 14.22 8.67
CA GLY A 466 -21.51 14.01 10.06
C GLY A 466 -20.72 14.78 11.11
N GLY A 467 -19.81 15.68 10.69
CA GLY A 467 -19.00 16.51 11.59
C GLY A 467 -17.83 15.76 12.21
N MET A 468 -17.33 14.72 11.55
CA MET A 468 -16.16 13.92 11.94
C MET A 468 -16.27 13.31 13.34
N LYS A 469 -17.46 12.85 13.72
CA LYS A 469 -17.71 12.24 15.03
C LYS A 469 -16.84 11.02 15.23
N GLY A 470 -16.25 10.87 16.41
CA GLY A 470 -15.36 9.76 16.76
C GLY A 470 -13.90 9.95 16.34
N ALA A 471 -13.52 11.10 15.77
CA ALA A 471 -12.11 11.47 15.60
C ALA A 471 -11.38 11.49 16.96
N LYS A 472 -10.17 10.92 17.02
CA LYS A 472 -9.33 10.90 18.24
C LYS A 472 -8.11 11.76 17.96
N CYS A 473 -8.19 13.03 18.36
CA CYS A 473 -7.17 14.05 18.05
C CYS A 473 -6.19 14.33 19.22
N ASP A 474 -6.45 13.76 20.38
CA ASP A 474 -5.67 13.95 21.61
C ASP A 474 -4.41 13.09 21.62
#